data_fbcb9826d9e45e96ab41d79d2a57e3ae
#
_entry.id   fbcb9826d9e45e96ab41d79d2a57e3ae
#
_cell.length_a   1.000
_cell.length_b   1.000
_cell.length_c   1.000
_cell.angle_alpha   90.00
_cell.angle_beta   90.00
_cell.angle_gamma   90.00
#
_symmetry.space_group_name_H-M   'P 1'
#
loop_
_entity.id
_entity.type
_entity.pdbx_description
1 polymer ?
#
loop_
_entity_poly.entity_id
_entity_poly.type
_entity_poly.pdbx_seq_one_letter_code
_entity_poly.pdbx_strand_id
1 'polypeptide(L)'
;GAPAAADVGWRDFFGDPLLQELLALSLANNRDLRVAALNVEAARLNPSGQAGISRSYQVGASLSTWELDLFGRIRSLSEQALQLYLAQDETRLATQLTLVAETANAYLTLRADQELLALTRQTLAAQQESYKLTRQSYDLGVATELDLSQAEISLRTAERNLSQYTRMAAQDRNALVLLVGQPLPAGIGAQLDQAVALPDGVVLA
;
A
#
# COMPACT_ATOMS: atom_id res chain seq x y z
N GLY A 1 -5.18 -30.52 -8.71
CA GLY A 1 -5.69 -29.52 -7.80
C GLY A 1 -5.04 -28.19 -8.15
N ALA A 2 -5.75 -27.08 -8.05
CA ALA A 2 -5.16 -25.77 -8.23
C ALA A 2 -4.08 -25.57 -7.16
N PRO A 3 -2.96 -24.89 -7.46
CA PRO A 3 -1.94 -24.58 -6.47
C PRO A 3 -2.57 -23.76 -5.33
N ALA A 4 -2.10 -23.99 -4.10
CA ALA A 4 -2.56 -23.17 -2.99
C ALA A 4 -2.17 -21.69 -3.24
N ALA A 5 -2.99 -20.73 -2.84
CA ALA A 5 -2.71 -19.31 -3.05
C ALA A 5 -1.35 -18.86 -2.47
N ALA A 6 -0.84 -19.58 -1.47
CA ALA A 6 0.49 -19.37 -0.89
C ALA A 6 1.65 -19.78 -1.82
N ASP A 7 1.38 -20.65 -2.80
CA ASP A 7 2.40 -21.17 -3.74
C ASP A 7 2.45 -20.35 -5.04
N VAL A 8 1.48 -19.46 -5.26
CA VAL A 8 1.41 -18.60 -6.44
C VAL A 8 2.20 -17.32 -6.16
N GLY A 9 3.21 -17.05 -6.98
CA GLY A 9 3.95 -15.79 -6.91
C GLY A 9 3.04 -14.60 -7.21
N TRP A 10 3.22 -13.48 -6.51
CA TRP A 10 2.39 -12.28 -6.74
C TRP A 10 2.39 -11.80 -8.21
N ARG A 11 3.45 -12.08 -8.97
CA ARG A 11 3.53 -11.77 -10.41
C ARG A 11 2.58 -12.61 -11.26
N ASP A 12 2.32 -13.83 -10.85
CA ASP A 12 1.40 -14.72 -11.54
C ASP A 12 -0.04 -14.48 -11.09
N PHE A 13 -0.20 -13.93 -9.87
CA PHE A 13 -1.50 -13.63 -9.28
C PHE A 13 -2.11 -12.32 -9.82
N PHE A 14 -1.31 -11.28 -9.98
CA PHE A 14 -1.78 -9.98 -10.48
C PHE A 14 -1.49 -9.83 -11.97
N GLY A 15 -2.53 -9.80 -12.82
CA GLY A 15 -2.40 -9.66 -14.27
C GLY A 15 -2.15 -8.22 -14.77
N ASP A 16 -2.31 -7.20 -13.92
CA ASP A 16 -2.10 -5.79 -14.29
C ASP A 16 -0.61 -5.41 -14.27
N PRO A 17 -0.01 -5.05 -15.43
CA PRO A 17 1.41 -4.71 -15.50
C PRO A 17 1.80 -3.49 -14.64
N LEU A 18 0.89 -2.50 -14.52
CA LEU A 18 1.14 -1.31 -13.72
C LEU A 18 1.16 -1.64 -12.23
N LEU A 19 0.24 -2.48 -11.78
CA LEU A 19 0.25 -2.99 -10.41
C LEU A 19 1.51 -3.82 -10.13
N GLN A 20 1.94 -4.67 -11.06
CA GLN A 20 3.18 -5.44 -10.91
C GLN A 20 4.41 -4.54 -10.77
N GLU A 21 4.48 -3.45 -11.54
CA GLU A 21 5.57 -2.48 -11.45
C GLU A 21 5.56 -1.73 -10.11
N LEU A 22 4.38 -1.32 -9.63
CA LEU A 22 4.21 -0.70 -8.31
C LEU A 22 4.59 -1.63 -7.17
N LEU A 23 4.20 -2.90 -7.23
CA LEU A 23 4.59 -3.93 -6.27
C LEU A 23 6.11 -4.15 -6.26
N ALA A 24 6.73 -4.22 -7.42
CA ALA A 24 8.18 -4.36 -7.51
C ALA A 24 8.92 -3.15 -6.89
N LEU A 25 8.45 -1.92 -7.14
CA LEU A 25 8.99 -0.71 -6.53
C LEU A 25 8.77 -0.68 -5.02
N SER A 26 7.59 -1.05 -4.55
CA SER A 26 7.26 -1.12 -3.13
C SER A 26 8.18 -2.11 -2.39
N LEU A 27 8.33 -3.31 -2.91
CA LEU A 27 9.21 -4.33 -2.34
C LEU A 27 10.69 -3.92 -2.32
N ALA A 28 11.13 -3.10 -3.28
CA ALA A 28 12.51 -2.61 -3.36
C ALA A 28 12.79 -1.42 -2.43
N ASN A 29 11.80 -0.55 -2.18
CA ASN A 29 12.04 0.76 -1.58
C ASN A 29 11.29 0.99 -0.25
N ASN A 30 10.32 0.14 0.11
CA ASN A 30 9.56 0.31 1.34
C ASN A 30 10.46 0.26 2.57
N ARG A 31 10.27 1.24 3.46
CA ARG A 31 11.14 1.43 4.64
C ARG A 31 10.91 0.38 5.70
N ASP A 32 9.67 -0.06 5.90
CA ASP A 32 9.31 -1.03 6.94
C ASP A 32 9.83 -2.42 6.57
N LEU A 33 9.73 -2.80 5.29
CA LEU A 33 10.33 -4.04 4.79
C LEU A 33 11.86 -4.01 4.92
N ARG A 34 12.49 -2.85 4.69
CA ARG A 34 13.93 -2.68 4.89
C ARG A 34 14.33 -2.82 6.36
N VAL A 35 13.55 -2.28 7.29
CA VAL A 35 13.75 -2.46 8.73
C VAL A 35 13.62 -3.93 9.11
N ALA A 36 12.60 -4.63 8.61
CA ALA A 36 12.43 -6.06 8.85
C ALA A 36 13.63 -6.87 8.34
N ALA A 37 14.14 -6.57 7.14
CA ALA A 37 15.33 -7.21 6.58
C ALA A 37 16.60 -6.95 7.42
N LEU A 38 16.78 -5.73 7.91
CA LEU A 38 17.91 -5.39 8.79
C LEU A 38 17.81 -6.09 10.15
N ASN A 39 16.61 -6.31 10.68
CA ASN A 39 16.41 -7.06 11.92
C ASN A 39 16.81 -8.54 11.75
N VAL A 40 16.52 -9.15 10.60
CA VAL A 40 16.98 -10.52 10.27
C VAL A 40 18.51 -10.56 10.23
N GLU A 41 19.14 -9.60 9.59
CA GLU A 41 20.61 -9.53 9.51
C GLU A 41 21.24 -9.29 10.89
N ALA A 42 20.65 -8.43 11.71
CA ALA A 42 21.08 -8.21 13.09
C ALA A 42 20.97 -9.49 13.94
N ALA A 43 19.89 -10.24 13.80
CA ALA A 43 19.72 -11.53 14.48
C ALA A 43 20.77 -12.57 14.03
N ARG A 44 21.12 -12.55 12.73
CA ARG A 44 22.16 -13.42 12.18
C ARG A 44 23.55 -13.09 12.71
N LEU A 45 23.87 -11.78 12.85
CA LEU A 45 25.18 -11.33 13.31
C LEU A 45 25.35 -11.40 14.84
N ASN A 46 24.25 -11.49 15.59
CA ASN A 46 24.25 -11.45 17.04
C ASN A 46 23.51 -12.64 17.65
N PRO A 47 24.01 -13.88 17.48
CA PRO A 47 23.36 -15.09 17.95
C PRO A 47 23.19 -15.18 19.47
N SER A 48 23.85 -14.32 20.25
CA SER A 48 23.76 -14.29 21.72
C SER A 48 22.69 -13.36 22.27
N GLY A 49 21.96 -12.63 21.42
CA GLY A 49 20.89 -11.72 21.86
C GLY A 49 21.34 -10.51 22.69
N GLN A 50 22.62 -10.31 22.86
CA GLN A 50 23.17 -9.13 23.54
C GLN A 50 23.50 -8.03 22.53
N ALA A 51 22.63 -7.05 22.42
CA ALA A 51 22.93 -5.80 21.75
C ALA A 51 23.96 -5.00 22.56
N GLY A 52 25.25 -5.28 22.32
CA GLY A 52 26.33 -4.57 22.97
C GLY A 52 27.66 -4.95 22.34
N ILE A 53 28.27 -4.05 21.55
CA ILE A 53 29.69 -4.12 21.24
C ILE A 53 30.43 -3.75 22.52
N SER A 54 30.59 -4.71 23.43
CA SER A 54 31.49 -4.56 24.58
C SER A 54 32.91 -4.92 24.11
N ARG A 55 33.71 -3.93 23.76
CA ARG A 55 35.16 -4.07 23.60
C ARG A 55 35.80 -4.01 24.99
N SER A 56 35.85 -5.12 25.69
CA SER A 56 36.69 -5.25 26.85
C SER A 56 38.01 -5.89 26.45
N TYR A 57 39.08 -5.11 26.41
CA TYR A 57 40.45 -5.65 26.29
C TYR A 57 40.89 -6.01 27.70
N GLN A 58 40.78 -7.29 28.04
CA GLN A 58 41.31 -7.85 29.27
C GLN A 58 42.54 -8.69 28.88
N VAL A 59 43.74 -8.14 29.11
CA VAL A 59 44.98 -8.89 29.04
C VAL A 59 45.16 -9.55 30.42
N GLY A 60 44.67 -10.77 30.53
CA GLY A 60 44.88 -11.62 31.69
C GLY A 60 45.29 -13.02 31.19
N ALA A 61 46.42 -13.53 31.66
CA ALA A 61 46.73 -14.95 31.44
C ALA A 61 45.76 -15.77 32.30
N SER A 62 44.60 -16.11 31.72
CA SER A 62 43.65 -17.05 32.29
C SER A 62 43.83 -18.37 31.60
N LEU A 63 44.14 -19.41 32.39
CA LEU A 63 43.96 -20.81 31.99
C LEU A 63 42.56 -20.94 31.43
N SER A 64 42.47 -21.35 30.18
CA SER A 64 41.18 -21.61 29.49
C SER A 64 40.41 -22.62 30.32
N THR A 65 39.43 -22.19 31.08
CA THR A 65 38.40 -23.04 31.62
C THR A 65 37.66 -23.62 30.45
N TRP A 66 37.97 -24.86 30.10
CA TRP A 66 37.09 -25.69 29.26
C TRP A 66 35.80 -25.87 30.06
N GLU A 67 34.79 -25.04 29.78
CA GLU A 67 33.46 -25.32 30.29
C GLU A 67 32.97 -26.56 29.54
N LEU A 68 33.13 -27.73 30.20
CA LEU A 68 32.40 -28.91 29.79
C LEU A 68 30.91 -28.60 29.91
N ASP A 69 30.20 -28.50 28.78
CA ASP A 69 28.76 -28.24 28.73
C ASP A 69 27.97 -29.44 29.22
N LEU A 70 28.18 -29.79 30.52
CA LEU A 70 27.56 -30.92 31.18
C LEU A 70 26.03 -30.85 31.28
N PHE A 71 25.46 -29.63 31.08
CA PHE A 71 24.03 -29.37 31.20
C PHE A 71 23.38 -28.84 29.91
N GLY A 72 24.09 -28.89 28.79
CA GLY A 72 23.54 -28.47 27.49
C GLY A 72 23.26 -26.95 27.36
N ARG A 73 23.83 -26.09 28.21
CA ARG A 73 23.62 -24.64 28.21
C ARG A 73 24.03 -24.01 26.88
N ILE A 74 25.20 -24.35 26.35
CA ILE A 74 25.71 -23.83 25.08
C ILE A 74 24.85 -24.29 23.92
N ARG A 75 24.42 -25.56 23.94
CA ARG A 75 23.52 -26.16 22.95
C ARG A 75 22.14 -25.47 22.98
N SER A 76 21.61 -25.24 24.17
CA SER A 76 20.33 -24.55 24.37
C SER A 76 20.39 -23.09 23.92
N LEU A 77 21.51 -22.36 24.17
CA LEU A 77 21.70 -21.00 23.68
C LEU A 77 21.81 -20.92 22.15
N SER A 78 22.48 -21.89 21.52
CA SER A 78 22.57 -21.96 20.06
C SER A 78 21.22 -22.27 19.42
N GLU A 79 20.42 -23.13 20.04
CA GLU A 79 19.06 -23.46 19.59
C GLU A 79 18.12 -22.28 19.76
N GLN A 80 18.20 -21.55 20.88
CA GLN A 80 17.46 -20.31 21.10
C GLN A 80 17.80 -19.25 20.04
N ALA A 81 19.08 -19.07 19.71
CA ALA A 81 19.52 -18.15 18.68
C ALA A 81 18.99 -18.53 17.29
N LEU A 82 18.98 -19.82 16.96
CA LEU A 82 18.40 -20.30 15.72
C LEU A 82 16.90 -20.05 15.64
N GLN A 83 16.15 -20.31 16.73
CA GLN A 83 14.71 -20.06 16.77
C GLN A 83 14.40 -18.55 16.65
N LEU A 84 15.20 -17.69 17.28
CA LEU A 84 15.07 -16.25 17.14
C LEU A 84 15.32 -15.79 15.70
N TYR A 85 16.35 -16.30 15.04
CA TYR A 85 16.63 -16.02 13.64
C TYR A 85 15.46 -16.45 12.73
N LEU A 86 14.95 -17.67 12.90
CA LEU A 86 13.82 -18.18 12.12
C LEU A 86 12.56 -17.33 12.35
N ALA A 87 12.28 -16.93 13.61
CA ALA A 87 11.15 -16.06 13.93
C ALA A 87 11.27 -14.68 13.24
N GLN A 88 12.48 -14.11 13.14
CA GLN A 88 12.70 -12.86 12.41
C GLN A 88 12.53 -13.01 10.90
N ASP A 89 12.96 -14.14 10.33
CA ASP A 89 12.78 -14.42 8.90
C ASP A 89 11.30 -14.59 8.54
N GLU A 90 10.53 -15.30 9.36
CA GLU A 90 9.06 -15.40 9.22
C GLU A 90 8.38 -14.02 9.34
N THR A 91 8.84 -13.19 10.28
CA THR A 91 8.34 -11.81 10.43
C THR A 91 8.61 -10.98 9.17
N ARG A 92 9.77 -11.13 8.56
CA ARG A 92 10.12 -10.48 7.28
C ARG A 92 9.19 -10.93 6.15
N LEU A 93 8.93 -12.24 6.05
CA LEU A 93 8.00 -12.78 5.04
C LEU A 93 6.58 -12.28 5.26
N ALA A 94 6.10 -12.26 6.51
CA ALA A 94 4.78 -11.71 6.85
C ALA A 94 4.69 -10.21 6.48
N THR A 95 5.72 -9.42 6.79
CA THR A 95 5.79 -8.00 6.40
C THR A 95 5.75 -7.83 4.87
N GLN A 96 6.45 -8.69 4.14
CA GLN A 96 6.44 -8.67 2.68
C GLN A 96 5.05 -8.97 2.12
N LEU A 97 4.35 -9.99 2.63
CA LEU A 97 3.00 -10.34 2.21
C LEU A 97 2.00 -9.22 2.52
N THR A 98 2.10 -8.64 3.72
CA THR A 98 1.27 -7.49 4.12
C THR A 98 1.49 -6.31 3.19
N LEU A 99 2.73 -5.96 2.87
CA LEU A 99 3.05 -4.87 1.96
C LEU A 99 2.49 -5.09 0.55
N VAL A 100 2.56 -6.33 0.03
CA VAL A 100 1.96 -6.68 -1.27
C VAL A 100 0.44 -6.46 -1.23
N ALA A 101 -0.23 -6.94 -0.18
CA ALA A 101 -1.68 -6.80 -0.04
C ALA A 101 -2.09 -5.32 0.12
N GLU A 102 -1.39 -4.55 0.95
CA GLU A 102 -1.67 -3.12 1.17
C GLU A 102 -1.44 -2.30 -0.11
N THR A 103 -0.35 -2.56 -0.85
CA THR A 103 -0.05 -1.87 -2.11
C THR A 103 -1.11 -2.19 -3.16
N ALA A 104 -1.53 -3.44 -3.28
CA ALA A 104 -2.59 -3.85 -4.20
C ALA A 104 -3.93 -3.20 -3.83
N ASN A 105 -4.31 -3.20 -2.55
CA ASN A 105 -5.54 -2.56 -2.08
C ASN A 105 -5.51 -1.05 -2.32
N ALA A 106 -4.40 -0.37 -2.01
CA ALA A 106 -4.26 1.08 -2.25
C ALA A 106 -4.36 1.42 -3.74
N TYR A 107 -3.77 0.60 -4.62
CA TYR A 107 -3.90 0.75 -6.06
C TYR A 107 -5.34 0.60 -6.54
N LEU A 108 -6.03 -0.46 -6.11
CA LEU A 108 -7.43 -0.71 -6.51
C LEU A 108 -8.38 0.37 -6.00
N THR A 109 -8.17 0.84 -4.76
CA THR A 109 -8.94 1.95 -4.18
C THR A 109 -8.73 3.22 -4.99
N LEU A 110 -7.49 3.58 -5.31
CA LEU A 110 -7.18 4.74 -6.16
C LEU A 110 -7.87 4.63 -7.53
N ARG A 111 -7.86 3.46 -8.16
CA ARG A 111 -8.53 3.25 -9.45
C ARG A 111 -10.04 3.44 -9.36
N ALA A 112 -10.67 2.86 -8.33
CA ALA A 112 -12.10 3.02 -8.09
C ALA A 112 -12.49 4.49 -7.85
N ASP A 113 -11.72 5.23 -7.06
CA ASP A 113 -11.99 6.63 -6.76
C ASP A 113 -11.71 7.55 -7.98
N GLN A 114 -10.76 7.21 -8.84
CA GLN A 114 -10.55 7.90 -10.12
C GLN A 114 -11.73 7.70 -11.09
N GLU A 115 -12.27 6.49 -11.16
CA GLU A 115 -13.44 6.20 -11.99
C GLU A 115 -14.68 6.93 -11.47
N LEU A 116 -14.89 6.93 -10.15
CA LEU A 116 -15.95 7.68 -9.49
C LEU A 116 -15.81 9.18 -9.70
N LEU A 117 -14.59 9.71 -9.67
CA LEU A 117 -14.30 11.10 -10.00
C LEU A 117 -14.63 11.45 -11.47
N ALA A 118 -14.32 10.56 -12.40
CA ALA A 118 -14.67 10.74 -13.81
C ALA A 118 -16.19 10.77 -14.02
N LEU A 119 -16.91 9.85 -13.39
CA LEU A 119 -18.39 9.81 -13.41
C LEU A 119 -18.98 11.06 -12.78
N THR A 120 -18.41 11.54 -11.66
CA THR A 120 -18.86 12.75 -10.98
C THR A 120 -18.69 13.98 -11.84
N ARG A 121 -17.61 14.09 -12.64
CA ARG A 121 -17.42 15.18 -13.61
C ARG A 121 -18.50 15.19 -14.68
N GLN A 122 -18.88 14.01 -15.21
CA GLN A 122 -19.98 13.90 -16.18
C GLN A 122 -21.32 14.30 -15.54
N THR A 123 -21.56 13.84 -14.32
CA THR A 123 -22.78 14.20 -13.56
C THR A 123 -22.86 15.71 -13.34
N LEU A 124 -21.75 16.35 -12.94
CA LEU A 124 -21.70 17.80 -12.76
C LEU A 124 -22.04 18.53 -14.07
N ALA A 125 -21.46 18.12 -15.19
CA ALA A 125 -21.77 18.73 -16.50
C ALA A 125 -23.25 18.61 -16.85
N ALA A 126 -23.88 17.47 -16.59
CA ALA A 126 -25.32 17.25 -16.81
C ALA A 126 -26.17 18.14 -15.88
N GLN A 127 -25.79 18.26 -14.60
CA GLN A 127 -26.50 19.14 -13.65
C GLN A 127 -26.35 20.63 -13.97
N GLN A 128 -25.20 21.05 -14.49
CA GLN A 128 -24.98 22.41 -14.98
C GLN A 128 -25.90 22.77 -16.16
N GLU A 129 -26.02 21.85 -17.12
CA GLU A 129 -26.92 22.06 -18.27
C GLU A 129 -28.40 22.04 -17.85
N SER A 130 -28.79 21.11 -16.97
CA SER A 130 -30.14 21.07 -16.40
C SER A 130 -30.50 22.35 -15.67
N TYR A 131 -29.63 22.86 -14.80
CA TYR A 131 -29.83 24.12 -14.09
C TYR A 131 -29.96 25.29 -15.06
N LYS A 132 -29.12 25.36 -16.09
CA LYS A 132 -29.17 26.40 -17.11
C LYS A 132 -30.53 26.44 -17.86
N LEU A 133 -31.04 25.27 -18.28
CA LEU A 133 -32.32 25.13 -18.97
C LEU A 133 -33.50 25.50 -18.01
N THR A 134 -33.45 25.02 -16.76
CA THR A 134 -34.47 25.37 -15.76
C THR A 134 -34.46 26.86 -15.49
N ARG A 135 -33.31 27.50 -15.40
CA ARG A 135 -33.15 28.93 -15.24
C ARG A 135 -33.76 29.73 -16.39
N GLN A 136 -33.49 29.31 -17.63
CA GLN A 136 -34.12 29.94 -18.82
C GLN A 136 -35.64 29.79 -18.81
N SER A 137 -36.16 28.62 -18.42
CA SER A 137 -37.60 28.37 -18.30
C SER A 137 -38.24 29.24 -17.20
N TYR A 138 -37.54 29.43 -16.09
CA TYR A 138 -37.98 30.34 -15.02
C TYR A 138 -38.02 31.77 -15.47
N ASP A 139 -37.00 32.28 -16.18
CA ASP A 139 -36.92 33.65 -16.68
C ASP A 139 -38.01 33.91 -17.74
N LEU A 140 -38.51 32.88 -18.42
CA LEU A 140 -39.64 32.95 -19.35
C LEU A 140 -41.02 32.77 -18.65
N GLY A 141 -41.05 32.58 -17.32
CA GLY A 141 -42.27 32.35 -16.55
C GLY A 141 -42.91 30.97 -16.72
N VAL A 142 -42.20 30.00 -17.25
CA VAL A 142 -42.69 28.64 -17.48
C VAL A 142 -42.38 27.72 -16.28
N ALA A 143 -41.19 27.80 -15.71
CA ALA A 143 -40.81 27.06 -14.51
C ALA A 143 -41.11 27.85 -13.24
N THR A 144 -41.30 27.12 -12.13
CA THR A 144 -41.55 27.71 -10.80
C THR A 144 -40.25 28.02 -10.06
N GLU A 145 -40.30 28.87 -9.05
CA GLU A 145 -39.16 29.12 -8.14
C GLU A 145 -38.73 27.83 -7.42
N LEU A 146 -39.67 26.92 -7.16
CA LEU A 146 -39.38 25.62 -6.57
C LEU A 146 -38.53 24.75 -7.50
N ASP A 147 -38.87 24.74 -8.81
CA ASP A 147 -38.11 23.97 -9.80
C ASP A 147 -36.67 24.52 -9.93
N LEU A 148 -36.51 25.82 -9.95
CA LEU A 148 -35.20 26.46 -10.00
C LEU A 148 -34.38 26.12 -8.73
N SER A 149 -34.97 26.24 -7.55
CA SER A 149 -34.29 25.90 -6.30
C SER A 149 -33.87 24.43 -6.24
N GLN A 150 -34.70 23.52 -6.71
CA GLN A 150 -34.35 22.07 -6.79
C GLN A 150 -33.18 21.82 -7.75
N ALA A 151 -33.20 22.45 -8.91
CA ALA A 151 -32.10 22.34 -9.86
C ALA A 151 -30.79 22.92 -9.29
N GLU A 152 -30.85 24.03 -8.55
CA GLU A 152 -29.69 24.62 -7.88
C GLU A 152 -29.14 23.67 -6.78
N ILE A 153 -30.00 23.09 -5.95
CA ILE A 153 -29.58 22.12 -4.93
C ILE A 153 -28.87 20.91 -5.56
N SER A 154 -29.39 20.42 -6.68
CA SER A 154 -28.79 19.31 -7.42
C SER A 154 -27.39 19.68 -7.95
N LEU A 155 -27.26 20.87 -8.55
CA LEU A 155 -25.98 21.41 -9.01
C LEU A 155 -24.96 21.53 -7.86
N ARG A 156 -25.35 22.19 -6.74
CA ARG A 156 -24.48 22.36 -5.58
C ARG A 156 -24.05 21.02 -4.95
N THR A 157 -24.93 20.03 -4.99
CA THR A 157 -24.61 18.66 -4.53
C THR A 157 -23.55 18.02 -5.44
N ALA A 158 -23.68 18.16 -6.76
CA ALA A 158 -22.69 17.63 -7.70
C ALA A 158 -21.31 18.34 -7.55
N GLU A 159 -21.29 19.66 -7.35
CA GLU A 159 -20.07 20.45 -7.08
C GLU A 159 -19.35 19.97 -5.80
N ARG A 160 -20.12 19.76 -4.73
CA ARG A 160 -19.59 19.24 -3.47
C ARG A 160 -19.00 17.84 -3.65
N ASN A 161 -19.70 16.95 -4.36
CA ASN A 161 -19.24 15.60 -4.62
C ASN A 161 -17.94 15.60 -5.45
N LEU A 162 -17.84 16.45 -6.47
CA LEU A 162 -16.60 16.63 -7.24
C LEU A 162 -15.41 17.01 -6.34
N SER A 163 -15.61 17.98 -5.45
CA SER A 163 -14.58 18.41 -4.50
C SER A 163 -14.17 17.27 -3.54
N GLN A 164 -15.14 16.49 -3.09
CA GLN A 164 -14.89 15.34 -2.22
C GLN A 164 -14.06 14.25 -2.93
N TYR A 165 -14.48 13.81 -4.10
CA TYR A 165 -13.78 12.72 -4.82
C TYR A 165 -12.42 13.15 -5.37
N THR A 166 -12.27 14.43 -5.73
CA THR A 166 -10.94 14.98 -6.07
C THR A 166 -9.96 14.84 -4.90
N ARG A 167 -10.42 15.17 -3.68
CA ARG A 167 -9.61 15.02 -2.48
C ARG A 167 -9.31 13.58 -2.17
N MET A 168 -10.29 12.66 -2.28
CA MET A 168 -10.11 11.23 -2.03
C MET A 168 -9.06 10.64 -2.97
N ALA A 169 -9.19 10.82 -4.26
CA ALA A 169 -8.21 10.36 -5.24
C ALA A 169 -6.79 10.90 -4.98
N ALA A 170 -6.66 12.16 -4.54
CA ALA A 170 -5.37 12.72 -4.16
C ALA A 170 -4.79 12.07 -2.88
N GLN A 171 -5.62 11.77 -1.89
CA GLN A 171 -5.22 11.09 -0.66
C GLN A 171 -4.76 9.65 -0.95
N ASP A 172 -5.50 8.91 -1.77
CA ASP A 172 -5.17 7.55 -2.14
C ASP A 172 -3.87 7.48 -2.94
N ARG A 173 -3.67 8.43 -3.84
CA ARG A 173 -2.38 8.56 -4.55
C ARG A 173 -1.21 8.78 -3.59
N ASN A 174 -1.39 9.63 -2.58
CA ASN A 174 -0.37 9.86 -1.57
C ASN A 174 -0.13 8.62 -0.70
N ALA A 175 -1.18 7.87 -0.35
CA ALA A 175 -1.05 6.60 0.38
C ALA A 175 -0.25 5.57 -0.44
N LEU A 176 -0.52 5.46 -1.74
CA LEU A 176 0.23 4.58 -2.63
C LEU A 176 1.72 5.00 -2.73
N VAL A 177 2.01 6.29 -2.85
CA VAL A 177 3.40 6.83 -2.84
C VAL A 177 4.12 6.47 -1.53
N LEU A 178 3.42 6.54 -0.41
CA LEU A 178 3.98 6.17 0.90
C LEU A 178 4.34 4.68 0.96
N LEU A 179 3.47 3.80 0.47
CA LEU A 179 3.72 2.36 0.41
C LEU A 179 4.87 2.01 -0.54
N VAL A 180 4.97 2.70 -1.66
CA VAL A 180 6.11 2.57 -2.60
C VAL A 180 7.42 3.04 -1.99
N GLY A 181 7.38 3.95 -1.01
CA GLY A 181 8.56 4.43 -0.26
C GLY A 181 9.42 5.46 -1.00
N GLN A 182 9.03 5.85 -2.21
CA GLN A 182 9.70 6.88 -3.02
C GLN A 182 8.70 7.60 -3.93
N PRO A 183 9.05 8.78 -4.47
CA PRO A 183 8.25 9.43 -5.52
C PRO A 183 8.09 8.49 -6.73
N LEU A 184 6.86 8.47 -7.28
CA LEU A 184 6.59 7.63 -8.44
C LEU A 184 7.37 8.14 -9.67
N PRO A 185 7.99 7.24 -10.45
CA PRO A 185 8.56 7.59 -11.74
C PRO A 185 7.53 8.30 -12.64
N ALA A 186 7.96 9.27 -13.44
CA ALA A 186 7.07 10.11 -14.25
C ALA A 186 6.15 9.27 -15.18
N GLY A 187 6.65 8.18 -15.74
CA GLY A 187 5.88 7.26 -16.59
C GLY A 187 4.74 6.58 -15.83
N ILE A 188 5.01 6.06 -14.64
CA ILE A 188 4.00 5.42 -13.77
C ILE A 188 2.99 6.46 -13.27
N GLY A 189 3.47 7.63 -12.85
CA GLY A 189 2.60 8.72 -12.42
C GLY A 189 1.62 9.13 -13.51
N ALA A 190 2.07 9.27 -14.76
CA ALA A 190 1.22 9.60 -15.90
C ALA A 190 0.20 8.49 -16.22
N GLN A 191 0.59 7.22 -16.12
CA GLN A 191 -0.34 6.10 -16.31
C GLN A 191 -1.39 6.00 -15.21
N LEU A 192 -1.01 6.31 -13.96
CA LEU A 192 -1.96 6.39 -12.84
C LEU A 192 -2.94 7.56 -12.99
N ASP A 193 -2.51 8.68 -13.57
CA ASP A 193 -3.37 9.86 -13.76
C ASP A 193 -4.32 9.71 -14.97
N GLN A 194 -4.07 8.75 -15.86
CA GLN A 194 -5.02 8.39 -16.90
C GLN A 194 -6.18 7.60 -16.27
N ALA A 195 -7.40 8.14 -16.40
CA ALA A 195 -8.62 7.41 -16.03
C ALA A 195 -8.80 6.24 -17.01
N VAL A 196 -8.16 5.14 -16.70
CA VAL A 196 -8.42 3.87 -17.40
C VAL A 196 -9.50 3.19 -16.59
N ALA A 197 -10.59 2.77 -17.23
CA ALA A 197 -11.57 1.88 -16.65
C ALA A 197 -10.83 0.69 -15.99
N LEU A 198 -11.28 0.29 -14.80
CA LEU A 198 -10.75 -0.94 -14.19
C LEU A 198 -10.74 -2.02 -15.28
N PRO A 199 -9.62 -2.69 -15.54
CA PRO A 199 -9.60 -3.77 -16.50
C PRO A 199 -10.69 -4.76 -16.12
N ASP A 200 -11.58 -5.08 -17.08
CA ASP A 200 -12.61 -6.11 -16.92
C ASP A 200 -11.89 -7.41 -16.53
N GLY A 201 -11.96 -7.75 -15.25
CA GLY A 201 -11.25 -8.89 -14.70
C GLY A 201 -9.93 -8.53 -14.05
N VAL A 202 -9.94 -7.90 -12.85
CA VAL A 202 -9.03 -8.36 -11.81
C VAL A 202 -9.47 -9.78 -11.52
N VAL A 203 -9.10 -10.70 -12.43
CA VAL A 203 -9.29 -12.13 -12.23
C VAL A 203 -8.33 -12.49 -11.10
N LEU A 204 -8.88 -12.60 -9.90
CA LEU A 204 -8.28 -13.43 -8.88
C LEU A 204 -8.26 -14.84 -9.47
N ALA A 205 -7.09 -15.24 -9.92
CA ALA A 205 -6.87 -16.57 -10.48
C ALA A 205 -7.06 -17.64 -9.40
#